data_840f39bbc042992477544aacc6079907
#
_entry.id   840f39bbc042992477544aacc6079907
#
_cell.length_a   1.000
_cell.length_b   1.000
_cell.length_c   1.000
_cell.angle_alpha   90.00
_cell.angle_beta   90.00
_cell.angle_gamma   90.00
#
_symmetry.space_group_name_H-M   'P 1'
#
loop_
_entity.id
_entity.type
_entity.pdbx_description
1 polymer ?
#
loop_
_entity_poly.entity_id
_entity_poly.type
_entity_poly.pdbx_seq_one_letter_code
_entity_poly.pdbx_strand_id
1 'polypeptide(L)'
;VQRVHIISGREDEGLLAEVFSNEGIGTLIYANEYEQIRPAKKKDVRAIHRLTQKAVDAEELVKRTRADIEKNVGDYYIFEIDKNPVACVALHSYAEQRQGELASLYVDPSHENQGIGRKLIQFVENKARESGLAELITLSTQTFTYFQSKGGFSDGTPDDLPPARREKYDQSGRNSKVLVKKLRP
;
A
#
# COMPACT_ATOMS: atom_id res chain seq x y z
N VAL A 1 20.46 20.37 3.86
CA VAL A 1 19.56 21.00 2.86
C VAL A 1 18.57 19.93 2.41
N GLN A 2 17.28 20.18 2.61
CA GLN A 2 16.24 19.18 2.35
C GLN A 2 15.82 19.16 0.87
N ARG A 3 15.92 20.27 0.18
CA ARG A 3 15.62 20.44 -1.25
C ARG A 3 16.66 21.31 -1.91
N VAL A 4 17.05 20.95 -3.14
CA VAL A 4 17.86 21.76 -4.03
C VAL A 4 17.19 21.77 -5.39
N HIS A 5 16.81 22.93 -5.87
CA HIS A 5 16.30 23.13 -7.22
C HIS A 5 17.46 23.65 -8.09
N ILE A 6 17.72 22.98 -9.19
CA ILE A 6 18.69 23.41 -10.19
C ILE A 6 17.88 23.90 -11.39
N ILE A 7 17.92 25.18 -11.64
CA ILE A 7 17.22 25.84 -12.76
C ILE A 7 18.22 26.53 -13.68
N SER A 8 17.85 26.67 -14.96
CA SER A 8 18.63 27.43 -15.91
C SER A 8 18.53 28.94 -15.61
N GLY A 9 19.67 29.62 -15.47
CA GLY A 9 19.67 31.09 -15.33
C GLY A 9 19.35 31.83 -16.62
N ARG A 10 19.06 31.11 -17.72
CA ARG A 10 18.68 31.68 -19.01
C ARG A 10 17.19 31.73 -19.26
N GLU A 11 16.40 31.10 -18.38
CA GLU A 11 14.93 31.04 -18.46
C GLU A 11 14.36 32.27 -17.75
N ASP A 12 13.66 33.12 -18.50
CA ASP A 12 12.93 34.25 -17.92
C ASP A 12 11.81 33.70 -16.99
N GLU A 13 11.69 34.30 -15.80
CA GLU A 13 10.75 33.88 -14.76
C GLU A 13 10.92 32.41 -14.29
N GLY A 14 12.05 31.78 -14.60
CA GLY A 14 12.32 30.36 -14.30
C GLY A 14 12.14 30.02 -12.83
N LEU A 15 12.51 30.91 -11.91
CA LEU A 15 12.31 30.70 -10.48
C LEU A 15 10.82 30.66 -10.10
N LEU A 16 10.01 31.52 -10.70
CA LEU A 16 8.55 31.54 -10.45
C LEU A 16 7.89 30.29 -11.01
N ALA A 17 8.25 29.91 -12.23
CA ALA A 17 7.76 28.67 -12.84
C ALA A 17 8.13 27.43 -12.01
N GLU A 18 9.36 27.33 -11.49
CA GLU A 18 9.79 26.22 -10.65
C GLU A 18 9.05 26.14 -9.31
N VAL A 19 8.77 27.28 -8.69
CA VAL A 19 8.15 27.32 -7.33
C VAL A 19 6.63 27.22 -7.38
N PHE A 20 5.97 27.76 -8.40
CA PHE A 20 4.52 27.88 -8.45
C PHE A 20 3.84 26.95 -9.45
N SER A 21 4.59 26.22 -10.31
CA SER A 21 3.99 25.18 -11.14
C SER A 21 4.10 23.79 -10.48
N ASN A 22 3.15 22.92 -10.82
CA ASN A 22 3.17 21.53 -10.34
C ASN A 22 4.23 20.67 -11.01
N GLU A 23 4.70 21.05 -12.19
CA GLU A 23 5.65 20.26 -12.98
C GLU A 23 7.08 20.77 -12.86
N GLY A 24 7.26 22.09 -12.49
CA GLY A 24 8.56 22.74 -12.48
C GLY A 24 9.18 22.82 -13.86
N ILE A 25 10.34 23.49 -13.99
CA ILE A 25 11.12 23.56 -15.21
C ILE A 25 12.58 23.14 -15.01
N GLY A 26 12.95 22.83 -13.77
CA GLY A 26 14.30 22.51 -13.36
C GLY A 26 14.49 21.05 -12.96
N THR A 27 15.62 20.78 -12.32
CA THR A 27 15.91 19.50 -11.67
C THR A 27 15.79 19.67 -10.17
N LEU A 28 14.90 18.91 -9.56
CA LEU A 28 14.75 18.84 -8.12
C LEU A 28 15.61 17.71 -7.55
N ILE A 29 16.54 18.05 -6.67
CA ILE A 29 17.29 17.09 -5.86
C ILE A 29 16.75 17.20 -4.44
N TYR A 30 16.25 16.10 -3.89
CA TYR A 30 15.72 16.06 -2.54
C TYR A 30 16.16 14.79 -1.81
N ALA A 31 16.35 14.92 -0.50
CA ALA A 31 16.46 13.75 0.35
C ALA A 31 15.07 13.14 0.51
N ASN A 32 14.96 11.80 0.56
CA ASN A 32 13.71 11.02 0.57
C ASN A 32 12.75 11.33 1.74
N GLU A 33 12.90 12.43 2.44
CA GLU A 33 12.08 12.85 3.59
C GLU A 33 10.63 13.20 3.21
N TYR A 34 10.34 13.34 1.91
CA TYR A 34 8.98 13.62 1.43
C TYR A 34 8.15 12.37 1.21
N GLU A 35 8.78 11.22 1.12
CA GLU A 35 8.12 9.93 1.07
C GLU A 35 8.05 9.35 2.48
N GLN A 36 6.86 9.19 3.02
CA GLN A 36 6.67 8.61 4.35
C GLN A 36 5.61 7.52 4.35
N ILE A 37 5.95 6.37 4.96
CA ILE A 37 4.96 5.38 5.34
C ILE A 37 4.63 5.58 6.81
N ARG A 38 3.36 5.82 7.10
CA ARG A 38 2.88 6.03 8.47
C ARG A 38 1.59 5.27 8.77
N PRO A 39 1.29 4.99 10.04
CA PRO A 39 -0.02 4.49 10.43
C PRO A 39 -1.13 5.45 10.01
N ALA A 40 -2.24 4.90 9.54
CA ALA A 40 -3.42 5.68 9.23
C ALA A 40 -4.11 6.16 10.51
N LYS A 41 -4.78 7.29 10.40
CA LYS A 41 -5.60 7.90 11.47
C LYS A 41 -7.04 8.06 10.98
N LYS A 42 -7.98 8.33 11.87
CA LYS A 42 -9.40 8.55 11.51
C LYS A 42 -9.60 9.58 10.39
N LYS A 43 -8.79 10.64 10.36
CA LYS A 43 -8.83 11.64 9.30
C LYS A 43 -8.51 11.10 7.91
N ASP A 44 -7.77 9.99 7.83
CA ASP A 44 -7.30 9.38 6.59
C ASP A 44 -8.31 8.41 5.96
N VAL A 45 -9.38 8.05 6.69
CA VAL A 45 -10.43 7.12 6.22
C VAL A 45 -11.01 7.54 4.87
N ARG A 46 -11.27 8.85 4.69
CA ARG A 46 -11.78 9.37 3.42
C ARG A 46 -10.77 9.24 2.28
N ALA A 47 -9.49 9.44 2.57
CA ALA A 47 -8.42 9.32 1.58
C ALA A 47 -8.24 7.85 1.17
N ILE A 48 -8.20 6.91 2.12
CA ILE A 48 -8.12 5.47 1.87
C ILE A 48 -9.31 5.02 1.00
N HIS A 49 -10.53 5.37 1.40
CA HIS A 49 -11.74 5.01 0.66
C HIS A 49 -11.69 5.56 -0.78
N ARG A 50 -11.28 6.82 -0.96
CA ARG A 50 -11.15 7.44 -2.30
C ARG A 50 -10.07 6.75 -3.15
N LEU A 51 -8.90 6.49 -2.56
CA LEU A 51 -7.79 5.81 -3.24
C LEU A 51 -8.21 4.44 -3.77
N THR A 52 -8.87 3.65 -2.92
CA THR A 52 -9.23 2.25 -3.27
C THR A 52 -10.46 2.13 -4.17
N GLN A 53 -11.25 3.21 -4.34
CA GLN A 53 -12.53 3.13 -5.07
C GLN A 53 -12.37 2.64 -6.51
N LYS A 54 -11.38 3.14 -7.24
CA LYS A 54 -11.13 2.72 -8.63
C LYS A 54 -10.82 1.22 -8.74
N ALA A 55 -10.00 0.71 -7.82
CA ALA A 55 -9.68 -0.72 -7.79
C ALA A 55 -10.87 -1.59 -7.33
N VAL A 56 -11.76 -1.05 -6.52
CA VAL A 56 -13.03 -1.71 -6.18
C VAL A 56 -13.95 -1.76 -7.39
N ASP A 57 -14.07 -0.68 -8.15
CA ASP A 57 -14.90 -0.62 -9.36
C ASP A 57 -14.34 -1.54 -10.47
N ALA A 58 -13.02 -1.75 -10.50
CA ALA A 58 -12.34 -2.71 -11.38
C ALA A 58 -12.32 -4.17 -10.82
N GLU A 59 -13.00 -4.44 -9.71
CA GLU A 59 -13.04 -5.74 -9.02
C GLU A 59 -11.67 -6.29 -8.56
N GLU A 60 -10.65 -5.44 -8.52
CA GLU A 60 -9.32 -5.80 -8.02
C GLU A 60 -9.29 -5.89 -6.51
N LEU A 61 -10.00 -4.99 -5.82
CA LEU A 61 -10.11 -4.94 -4.37
C LEU A 61 -11.53 -5.23 -3.88
N VAL A 62 -11.62 -5.78 -2.68
CA VAL A 62 -12.90 -5.96 -1.98
C VAL A 62 -13.44 -4.60 -1.54
N LYS A 63 -14.71 -4.34 -1.85
CA LYS A 63 -15.40 -3.14 -1.39
C LYS A 63 -15.42 -3.10 0.14
N ARG A 64 -14.97 -1.98 0.69
CA ARG A 64 -15.04 -1.68 2.12
C ARG A 64 -15.74 -0.35 2.31
N THR A 65 -16.68 -0.31 3.24
CA THR A 65 -17.34 0.96 3.59
C THR A 65 -16.39 1.83 4.41
N ARG A 66 -16.70 3.12 4.49
CA ARG A 66 -15.95 4.03 5.39
C ARG A 66 -15.98 3.56 6.84
N ALA A 67 -17.12 3.01 7.27
CA ALA A 67 -17.29 2.46 8.62
C ALA A 67 -16.36 1.26 8.85
N ASP A 68 -16.23 0.36 7.85
CA ASP A 68 -15.31 -0.78 7.93
C ASP A 68 -13.85 -0.33 8.03
N ILE A 69 -13.46 0.67 7.23
CA ILE A 69 -12.11 1.23 7.26
C ILE A 69 -11.86 1.92 8.62
N GLU A 70 -12.83 2.70 9.11
CA GLU A 70 -12.70 3.41 10.39
C GLU A 70 -12.57 2.44 11.57
N LYS A 71 -13.37 1.37 11.59
CA LYS A 71 -13.32 0.33 12.61
C LYS A 71 -11.93 -0.33 12.69
N ASN A 72 -11.28 -0.52 11.54
CA ASN A 72 -9.99 -1.20 11.43
C ASN A 72 -8.85 -0.24 11.05
N VAL A 73 -9.00 1.06 11.32
CA VAL A 73 -8.02 2.07 10.85
C VAL A 73 -6.61 1.83 11.37
N GLY A 74 -6.47 1.20 12.52
CA GLY A 74 -5.18 0.81 13.12
C GLY A 74 -4.38 -0.20 12.29
N ASP A 75 -5.06 -0.97 11.43
CA ASP A 75 -4.41 -1.94 10.56
C ASP A 75 -3.87 -1.30 9.27
N TYR A 76 -4.27 -0.06 8.97
CA TYR A 76 -3.91 0.62 7.74
C TYR A 76 -2.65 1.46 7.87
N TYR A 77 -1.89 1.48 6.78
CA TYR A 77 -0.74 2.35 6.58
C TYR A 77 -0.92 3.13 5.29
N ILE A 78 -0.45 4.38 5.30
CA ILE A 78 -0.50 5.29 4.17
C ILE A 78 0.93 5.59 3.73
N PHE A 79 1.15 5.52 2.43
CA PHE A 79 2.30 6.13 1.80
C PHE A 79 1.90 7.53 1.34
N GLU A 80 2.61 8.53 1.82
CA GLU A 80 2.38 9.92 1.42
C GLU A 80 3.64 10.54 0.82
N ILE A 81 3.40 11.39 -0.15
CA ILE A 81 4.40 12.27 -0.76
C ILE A 81 3.94 13.70 -0.50
N ASP A 82 4.79 14.54 0.08
CA ASP A 82 4.43 15.91 0.46
C ASP A 82 3.11 16.01 1.24
N LYS A 83 2.90 15.09 2.18
CA LYS A 83 1.67 14.96 3.00
C LYS A 83 0.41 14.58 2.21
N ASN A 84 0.52 14.26 0.93
CA ASN A 84 -0.58 13.77 0.12
C ASN A 84 -0.58 12.24 0.11
N PRO A 85 -1.64 11.58 0.57
CA PRO A 85 -1.79 10.14 0.46
C PRO A 85 -1.85 9.69 -1.00
N VAL A 86 -0.87 8.90 -1.43
CA VAL A 86 -0.77 8.38 -2.81
C VAL A 86 -0.88 6.85 -2.88
N ALA A 87 -0.74 6.18 -1.74
CA ALA A 87 -0.95 4.73 -1.67
C ALA A 87 -1.37 4.31 -0.27
N CYS A 88 -1.92 3.11 -0.14
CA CYS A 88 -2.27 2.51 1.14
C CYS A 88 -2.05 1.00 1.12
N VAL A 89 -1.95 0.42 2.32
CA VAL A 89 -1.93 -1.02 2.56
C VAL A 89 -2.51 -1.29 3.95
N ALA A 90 -3.05 -2.48 4.16
CA ALA A 90 -3.46 -2.95 5.48
C ALA A 90 -2.71 -4.22 5.88
N LEU A 91 -2.44 -4.38 7.18
CA LEU A 91 -1.95 -5.59 7.81
C LEU A 91 -2.97 -6.04 8.86
N HIS A 92 -3.79 -7.02 8.54
CA HIS A 92 -4.69 -7.65 9.51
C HIS A 92 -3.98 -8.79 10.22
N SER A 93 -3.94 -8.76 11.55
CA SER A 93 -3.23 -9.75 12.36
C SER A 93 -4.17 -10.86 12.83
N TYR A 94 -3.72 -12.11 12.69
CA TYR A 94 -4.31 -13.33 13.24
C TYR A 94 -3.28 -13.94 14.21
N ALA A 95 -3.20 -13.36 15.39
CA ALA A 95 -2.13 -13.62 16.35
C ALA A 95 -2.06 -15.10 16.78
N GLU A 96 -3.20 -15.77 16.97
CA GLU A 96 -3.28 -17.17 17.35
C GLU A 96 -2.61 -18.10 16.33
N GLN A 97 -2.74 -17.80 15.04
CA GLN A 97 -2.11 -18.54 13.94
C GLN A 97 -0.72 -18.00 13.59
N ARG A 98 -0.30 -16.90 14.22
CA ARG A 98 0.92 -16.16 13.89
C ARG A 98 0.98 -15.76 12.41
N GLN A 99 -0.18 -15.47 11.82
CA GLN A 99 -0.33 -15.04 10.44
C GLN A 99 -0.78 -13.59 10.35
N GLY A 100 -0.39 -12.92 9.27
CA GLY A 100 -0.87 -11.59 8.91
C GLY A 100 -1.44 -11.58 7.49
N GLU A 101 -2.56 -10.91 7.26
CA GLU A 101 -3.07 -10.68 5.91
C GLU A 101 -2.61 -9.29 5.42
N LEU A 102 -1.82 -9.30 4.34
CA LEU A 102 -1.55 -8.10 3.55
C LEU A 102 -2.77 -7.85 2.67
N ALA A 103 -3.50 -6.79 2.93
CA ALA A 103 -4.73 -6.45 2.24
C ALA A 103 -4.73 -4.98 1.77
N SER A 104 -5.68 -4.65 0.89
CA SER A 104 -5.92 -3.26 0.45
C SER A 104 -4.67 -2.54 -0.08
N LEU A 105 -3.71 -3.27 -0.65
CA LEU A 105 -2.56 -2.65 -1.31
C LEU A 105 -3.04 -1.93 -2.56
N TYR A 106 -2.85 -0.64 -2.58
CA TYR A 106 -3.20 0.20 -3.72
C TYR A 106 -2.22 1.36 -3.85
N VAL A 107 -1.84 1.66 -5.07
CA VAL A 107 -1.01 2.81 -5.46
C VAL A 107 -1.80 3.63 -6.47
N ASP A 108 -1.84 4.95 -6.28
CA ASP A 108 -2.49 5.84 -7.26
C ASP A 108 -1.77 5.70 -8.62
N PRO A 109 -2.52 5.57 -9.74
CA PRO A 109 -1.93 5.37 -11.07
C PRO A 109 -0.90 6.42 -11.48
N SER A 110 -1.06 7.66 -11.01
CA SER A 110 -0.09 8.74 -11.26
C SER A 110 1.28 8.51 -10.59
N HIS A 111 1.36 7.57 -9.66
CA HIS A 111 2.57 7.23 -8.89
C HIS A 111 3.01 5.76 -9.10
N GLU A 112 2.45 5.08 -10.08
CA GLU A 112 2.87 3.72 -10.44
C GLU A 112 4.31 3.71 -10.99
N ASN A 113 4.91 2.52 -11.01
CA ASN A 113 6.29 2.27 -11.50
C ASN A 113 7.41 3.01 -10.73
N GLN A 114 7.10 3.67 -9.61
CA GLN A 114 8.07 4.32 -8.71
C GLN A 114 8.52 3.40 -7.55
N GLY A 115 8.14 2.13 -7.59
CA GLY A 115 8.51 1.16 -6.56
C GLY A 115 7.73 1.25 -5.25
N ILE A 116 6.70 2.12 -5.17
CA ILE A 116 5.90 2.36 -3.95
C ILE A 116 5.24 1.08 -3.45
N GLY A 117 4.62 0.29 -4.33
CA GLY A 117 4.01 -0.97 -3.93
C GLY A 117 5.00 -1.95 -3.29
N ARG A 118 6.23 -2.04 -3.83
CA ARG A 118 7.30 -2.86 -3.24
C ARG A 118 7.74 -2.32 -1.87
N LYS A 119 7.87 -0.99 -1.71
CA LYS A 119 8.18 -0.37 -0.42
C LYS A 119 7.11 -0.69 0.62
N LEU A 120 5.82 -0.66 0.25
CA LEU A 120 4.70 -1.00 1.13
C LEU A 120 4.70 -2.48 1.51
N ILE A 121 4.95 -3.41 0.58
CA ILE A 121 5.07 -4.84 0.89
C ILE A 121 6.19 -5.06 1.91
N GLN A 122 7.38 -4.50 1.65
CA GLN A 122 8.53 -4.62 2.54
C GLN A 122 8.25 -4.04 3.94
N PHE A 123 7.55 -2.90 3.99
CA PHE A 123 7.15 -2.27 5.24
C PHE A 123 6.21 -3.19 6.05
N VAL A 124 5.19 -3.77 5.39
CA VAL A 124 4.25 -4.71 6.03
C VAL A 124 4.97 -5.96 6.53
N GLU A 125 5.92 -6.50 5.76
CA GLU A 125 6.74 -7.62 6.21
C GLU A 125 7.51 -7.31 7.48
N ASN A 126 8.14 -6.14 7.55
CA ASN A 126 8.88 -5.72 8.74
C ASN A 126 7.93 -5.56 9.94
N LYS A 127 6.76 -4.95 9.74
CA LYS A 127 5.74 -4.82 10.78
C LYS A 127 5.22 -6.16 11.26
N ALA A 128 5.00 -7.10 10.36
CA ALA A 128 4.59 -8.46 10.70
C ALA A 128 5.65 -9.17 11.55
N ARG A 129 6.94 -9.06 11.19
CA ARG A 129 8.05 -9.61 12.00
C ARG A 129 8.13 -8.97 13.37
N GLU A 130 8.05 -7.63 13.45
CA GLU A 130 8.04 -6.88 14.72
C GLU A 130 6.87 -7.33 15.62
N SER A 131 5.75 -7.73 15.03
CA SER A 131 4.58 -8.25 15.74
C SER A 131 4.65 -9.76 16.05
N GLY A 132 5.76 -10.43 15.77
CA GLY A 132 5.95 -11.86 16.02
C GLY A 132 5.18 -12.79 15.09
N LEU A 133 4.69 -12.30 13.96
CA LEU A 133 4.02 -13.11 12.95
C LEU A 133 5.06 -13.93 12.17
N ALA A 134 4.69 -15.15 11.81
CA ALA A 134 5.57 -16.10 11.12
C ALA A 134 5.30 -16.17 9.61
N GLU A 135 4.12 -15.72 9.20
CA GLU A 135 3.68 -15.84 7.81
C GLU A 135 2.80 -14.66 7.41
N LEU A 136 2.92 -14.24 6.16
CA LEU A 136 1.97 -13.36 5.49
C LEU A 136 1.14 -14.12 4.48
N ILE A 137 -0.15 -13.81 4.45
CA ILE A 137 -1.06 -14.22 3.40
C ILE A 137 -1.55 -13.00 2.63
N THR A 138 -1.93 -13.17 1.39
CA THR A 138 -2.66 -12.17 0.60
C THR A 138 -3.59 -12.88 -0.38
N LEU A 139 -4.68 -12.21 -0.74
CA LEU A 139 -5.65 -12.72 -1.69
C LEU A 139 -5.77 -11.73 -2.87
N SER A 140 -5.63 -12.26 -4.08
CA SER A 140 -5.68 -11.45 -5.29
C SER A 140 -6.47 -12.16 -6.39
N THR A 141 -7.28 -11.39 -7.12
CA THR A 141 -7.97 -11.89 -8.33
C THR A 141 -7.14 -11.64 -9.59
N GLN A 142 -6.41 -10.55 -9.67
CA GLN A 142 -5.74 -10.09 -10.89
C GLN A 142 -4.24 -9.85 -10.71
N THR A 143 -3.80 -9.31 -9.58
CA THR A 143 -2.42 -8.85 -9.38
C THR A 143 -1.50 -9.87 -8.69
N PHE A 144 -1.87 -11.16 -8.69
CA PHE A 144 -1.10 -12.22 -8.03
C PHE A 144 0.35 -12.33 -8.54
N THR A 145 0.59 -12.14 -9.84
CA THR A 145 1.93 -12.15 -10.43
C THR A 145 2.83 -11.05 -9.83
N TYR A 146 2.26 -9.89 -9.48
CA TYR A 146 2.99 -8.82 -8.81
C TYR A 146 3.47 -9.25 -7.42
N PHE A 147 2.59 -9.86 -6.63
CA PHE A 147 2.96 -10.37 -5.30
C PHE A 147 4.02 -11.47 -5.38
N GLN A 148 3.95 -12.34 -6.38
CA GLN A 148 4.96 -13.37 -6.60
C GLN A 148 6.32 -12.76 -6.98
N SER A 149 6.36 -11.91 -8.01
CA SER A 149 7.59 -11.39 -8.58
C SER A 149 8.25 -10.28 -7.74
N LYS A 150 7.46 -9.44 -7.11
CA LYS A 150 7.96 -8.27 -6.33
C LYS A 150 7.86 -8.47 -4.83
N GLY A 151 6.91 -9.27 -4.37
CA GLY A 151 6.68 -9.57 -2.96
C GLY A 151 7.30 -10.87 -2.49
N GLY A 152 7.69 -11.78 -3.39
CA GLY A 152 8.24 -13.10 -3.04
C GLY A 152 7.21 -14.02 -2.38
N PHE A 153 5.94 -13.86 -2.71
CA PHE A 153 4.88 -14.78 -2.31
C PHE A 153 4.86 -16.01 -3.21
N SER A 154 4.40 -17.12 -2.68
CA SER A 154 4.16 -18.38 -3.39
C SER A 154 2.67 -18.67 -3.45
N ASP A 155 2.26 -19.53 -4.39
CA ASP A 155 0.88 -20.03 -4.40
C ASP A 155 0.58 -20.79 -3.12
N GLY A 156 -0.56 -20.47 -2.53
CA GLY A 156 -1.15 -21.16 -1.39
C GLY A 156 -2.52 -21.74 -1.75
N THR A 157 -3.16 -22.28 -0.75
CA THR A 157 -4.48 -22.88 -0.85
C THR A 157 -5.42 -22.24 0.18
N PRO A 158 -6.74 -22.40 0.06
CA PRO A 158 -7.65 -21.93 1.08
C PRO A 158 -7.38 -22.54 2.48
N ASP A 159 -6.72 -23.69 2.57
CA ASP A 159 -6.36 -24.32 3.84
C ASP A 159 -5.23 -23.58 4.58
N ASP A 160 -4.48 -22.75 3.89
CA ASP A 160 -3.47 -21.88 4.50
C ASP A 160 -4.07 -20.64 5.18
N LEU A 161 -5.37 -20.39 5.02
CA LEU A 161 -6.03 -19.23 5.62
C LEU A 161 -6.37 -19.47 7.09
N PRO A 162 -6.21 -18.45 7.96
CA PRO A 162 -6.71 -18.51 9.33
C PRO A 162 -8.22 -18.80 9.32
N PRO A 163 -8.77 -19.53 10.31
CA PRO A 163 -10.18 -19.95 10.31
C PRO A 163 -11.17 -18.82 10.08
N ALA A 164 -11.01 -17.69 10.77
CA ALA A 164 -11.86 -16.52 10.62
C ALA A 164 -11.76 -15.86 9.22
N ARG A 165 -10.60 -16.01 8.53
CA ARG A 165 -10.41 -15.51 7.17
C ARG A 165 -10.95 -16.49 6.14
N ARG A 166 -10.80 -17.79 6.41
CA ARG A 166 -11.32 -18.87 5.57
C ARG A 166 -12.84 -18.79 5.46
N GLU A 167 -13.53 -18.61 6.57
CA GLU A 167 -14.99 -18.44 6.56
C GLU A 167 -15.44 -17.29 5.63
N LYS A 168 -14.79 -16.12 5.72
CA LYS A 168 -15.05 -14.98 4.84
C LYS A 168 -14.71 -15.27 3.38
N TYR A 169 -13.68 -16.06 3.13
CA TYR A 169 -13.27 -16.46 1.78
C TYR A 169 -14.36 -17.34 1.15
N ASP A 170 -14.83 -18.37 1.86
CA ASP A 170 -15.84 -19.30 1.38
C ASP A 170 -17.19 -18.60 1.13
N GLN A 171 -17.55 -17.61 1.98
CA GLN A 171 -18.77 -16.82 1.83
C GLN A 171 -18.70 -15.79 0.71
N SER A 172 -17.51 -15.36 0.32
CA SER A 172 -17.35 -14.23 -0.62
C SER A 172 -17.73 -14.54 -2.07
N GLY A 173 -17.69 -15.82 -2.46
CA GLY A 173 -17.88 -16.25 -3.85
C GLY A 173 -16.83 -15.72 -4.84
N ARG A 174 -15.81 -15.02 -4.37
CA ARG A 174 -14.72 -14.48 -5.22
C ARG A 174 -13.70 -15.56 -5.50
N ASN A 175 -13.33 -15.70 -6.76
CA ASN A 175 -12.28 -16.64 -7.19
C ASN A 175 -10.87 -16.01 -7.00
N SER A 176 -10.53 -15.64 -5.76
CA SER A 176 -9.23 -15.06 -5.45
C SER A 176 -8.19 -16.16 -5.25
N LYS A 177 -7.01 -16.01 -5.84
CA LYS A 177 -5.85 -16.82 -5.49
C LYS A 177 -5.40 -16.49 -4.07
N VAL A 178 -5.12 -17.51 -3.30
CA VAL A 178 -4.43 -17.41 -2.01
C VAL A 178 -2.93 -17.45 -2.26
N LEU A 179 -2.22 -16.50 -1.70
CA LEU A 179 -0.77 -16.42 -1.78
C LEU A 179 -0.20 -16.36 -0.36
N VAL A 180 0.92 -17.04 -0.15
CA VAL A 180 1.56 -17.16 1.16
C VAL A 180 3.03 -16.77 1.08
N LYS A 181 3.54 -16.20 2.17
CA LYS A 181 4.96 -15.89 2.32
C LYS A 181 5.41 -16.16 3.75
N LYS A 182 6.30 -17.12 3.93
CA LYS A 182 6.95 -17.35 5.23
C LYS A 182 7.91 -16.21 5.54
N LEU A 183 7.77 -15.65 6.72
CA LEU A 183 8.67 -14.62 7.22
C LEU A 183 9.84 -15.32 7.92
N ARG A 184 11.05 -15.10 7.40
CA ARG A 184 12.26 -15.56 8.09
C ARG A 184 12.45 -14.70 9.35
N PRO A 185 12.88 -15.32 10.46
CA PRO A 185 13.19 -14.58 11.68
C PRO A 185 14.28 -13.53 11.48
#